data_1aa826a5efedcd3e7974ffc6dc6b7d03
#
_entry.id   1aa826a5efedcd3e7974ffc6dc6b7d03
#
_cell.length_a   1.000
_cell.length_b   1.000
_cell.length_c   1.000
_cell.angle_alpha   90.00
_cell.angle_beta   90.00
_cell.angle_gamma   90.00
#
_symmetry.space_group_name_H-M   'P 1'
#
loop_
_entity.id
_entity.type
_entity.pdbx_description
1 polymer ?
#
loop_
_entity_poly.entity_id
_entity_poly.type
_entity_poly.pdbx_seq_one_letter_code
_entity_poly.pdbx_strand_id
1 'polypeptide(L)'
;MADRRRKSLKGGSSQPESVPGKDQILELLSRREDRPLRFDEVKSSLRVAATAERTLRRLLEELQREGRIVKTREGRFGLASKMSLATGRLMAHRDGYGFVVLEEEKEKKPDVYVNARAMGGAMHGDKVVVRVESAKGDRGPEGRIVRVLERARTRIVGRFEQAGQHGFVVPRNRRLAQDLFVEKGEMGRARTGDLVVAEITAYPQAQRNPEGKIARVLGKAGDPALDTDAIIAEYDLPSEFPEPVLRQAQSVPKEVRPSDIAGRKDLRGLPTVTIDGENARDFDDAVSIRREGDGWRLWVHVADVGHYVPWGCPLDLEAFERATSVYFPDRVVPMLPEDLSNGICSLNPRVDRLAFTAEMLFDGKGRRRGASVYKSVIRSDHRMTYKAVRQILVDGDPDLTRKYADFVPAFQEMELLARSLLALRVARGSLDFDLPEIAIGQPTEAG
;
A
#
# COMPACT_ATOMS: atom_id res chain seq x y z
N MET A 1 17.98 1.83 81.94
CA MET A 1 17.89 3.25 81.62
C MET A 1 18.19 3.49 80.15
N ALA A 2 17.42 4.35 79.54
CA ALA A 2 17.51 4.88 78.19
C ALA A 2 16.69 4.14 77.11
N ASP A 3 15.52 4.62 77.01
CA ASP A 3 14.51 4.49 75.98
C ASP A 3 15.02 5.12 74.66
N ARG A 4 14.89 4.40 73.51
CA ARG A 4 15.09 4.93 72.17
C ARG A 4 13.88 4.64 71.30
N ARG A 5 13.00 5.64 71.22
CA ARG A 5 11.88 5.76 70.31
C ARG A 5 12.34 5.54 68.84
N ARG A 6 11.83 4.51 68.19
CA ARG A 6 11.87 4.36 66.73
C ARG A 6 10.77 5.19 66.10
N LYS A 7 11.16 6.27 65.41
CA LYS A 7 10.28 6.98 64.45
C LYS A 7 10.16 6.13 63.19
N SER A 8 8.98 5.63 62.89
CA SER A 8 8.63 5.02 61.59
C SER A 8 8.50 6.13 60.54
N LEU A 9 9.40 6.19 59.61
CA LEU A 9 9.27 6.93 58.37
C LEU A 9 8.39 6.12 57.42
N LYS A 10 7.13 6.55 57.26
CA LYS A 10 6.30 6.13 56.14
C LYS A 10 6.83 6.85 54.90
N GLY A 11 7.66 6.16 54.12
CA GLY A 11 8.02 6.54 52.77
C GLY A 11 6.85 6.20 51.81
N GLY A 12 6.06 7.19 51.46
CA GLY A 12 5.12 7.09 50.35
C GLY A 12 5.95 7.07 49.06
N SER A 13 6.02 5.94 48.40
CA SER A 13 6.54 5.86 47.03
C SER A 13 5.52 6.49 46.08
N SER A 14 5.73 7.75 45.74
CA SER A 14 5.08 8.37 44.57
C SER A 14 5.65 7.68 43.32
N GLN A 15 4.87 6.75 42.74
CA GLN A 15 5.13 6.29 41.38
C GLN A 15 5.04 7.49 40.42
N PRO A 16 5.91 7.58 39.41
CA PRO A 16 5.85 8.67 38.45
C PRO A 16 4.48 8.63 37.76
N GLU A 17 3.82 9.79 37.67
CA GLU A 17 2.56 10.01 36.98
C GLU A 17 2.74 9.69 35.50
N SER A 18 2.45 8.45 35.10
CA SER A 18 2.57 8.01 33.71
C SER A 18 1.36 8.47 32.92
N VAL A 19 1.61 9.03 31.73
CA VAL A 19 0.57 9.29 30.74
C VAL A 19 -0.07 7.95 30.37
N PRO A 20 -1.40 7.77 30.47
CA PRO A 20 -2.03 6.49 30.17
C PRO A 20 -1.89 6.15 28.69
N GLY A 21 -1.62 4.88 28.36
CA GLY A 21 -1.67 4.36 27.01
C GLY A 21 -3.11 4.11 26.52
N LYS A 22 -3.30 3.95 25.22
CA LYS A 22 -4.61 3.61 24.59
C LYS A 22 -5.24 2.36 25.23
N ASP A 23 -4.42 1.33 25.49
CA ASP A 23 -4.90 0.07 26.06
C ASP A 23 -5.45 0.23 27.48
N GLN A 24 -4.85 1.06 28.30
CA GLN A 24 -5.34 1.36 29.65
C GLN A 24 -6.70 2.09 29.63
N ILE A 25 -6.90 2.99 28.66
CA ILE A 25 -8.20 3.66 28.46
C ILE A 25 -9.26 2.62 28.05
N LEU A 26 -8.94 1.74 27.10
CA LEU A 26 -9.87 0.71 26.63
C LEU A 26 -10.18 -0.30 27.74
N GLU A 27 -9.18 -0.70 28.50
CA GLU A 27 -9.37 -1.61 29.65
C GLU A 27 -10.25 -0.96 30.73
N LEU A 28 -10.06 0.32 31.06
CA LEU A 28 -10.94 1.04 31.97
C LEU A 28 -12.38 1.02 31.49
N LEU A 29 -12.60 1.34 30.20
CA LEU A 29 -13.94 1.37 29.60
C LEU A 29 -14.54 -0.03 29.48
N SER A 30 -13.71 -1.10 29.42
CA SER A 30 -14.16 -2.50 29.35
C SER A 30 -14.60 -3.03 30.70
N ARG A 31 -13.98 -2.64 31.80
CA ARG A 31 -14.26 -3.10 33.16
C ARG A 31 -15.58 -2.59 33.73
N ARG A 32 -16.09 -1.47 33.23
CA ARG A 32 -17.36 -0.90 33.69
C ARG A 32 -18.49 -1.39 32.77
N GLU A 33 -19.21 -2.38 33.23
CA GLU A 33 -20.38 -2.95 32.57
C GLU A 33 -21.44 -1.86 32.41
N ASP A 34 -21.89 -1.46 31.32
CA ASP A 34 -23.09 -0.68 30.95
C ASP A 34 -23.14 0.86 31.14
N ARG A 35 -22.09 1.55 31.62
CA ARG A 35 -22.18 3.00 31.72
C ARG A 35 -21.03 3.75 31.09
N PRO A 36 -21.27 4.51 29.98
CA PRO A 36 -20.29 5.43 29.43
C PRO A 36 -19.81 6.48 30.46
N LEU A 37 -18.49 6.76 30.48
CA LEU A 37 -17.84 7.64 31.45
C LEU A 37 -17.69 9.06 30.91
N ARG A 38 -17.84 10.07 31.77
CA ARG A 38 -17.46 11.46 31.45
C ARG A 38 -15.96 11.61 31.44
N PHE A 39 -15.46 12.66 30.78
CA PHE A 39 -14.03 12.94 30.71
C PHE A 39 -13.36 12.95 32.09
N ASP A 40 -13.98 13.64 33.06
CA ASP A 40 -13.45 13.76 34.42
C ASP A 40 -13.46 12.41 35.18
N GLU A 41 -14.41 11.53 34.88
CA GLU A 41 -14.45 10.16 35.41
C GLU A 41 -13.32 9.29 34.83
N VAL A 42 -13.01 9.44 33.54
CA VAL A 42 -11.86 8.77 32.89
C VAL A 42 -10.55 9.30 33.49
N LYS A 43 -10.41 10.62 33.60
CA LYS A 43 -9.22 11.29 34.16
C LYS A 43 -8.94 10.82 35.57
N SER A 44 -9.96 10.83 36.44
CA SER A 44 -9.83 10.42 37.84
C SER A 44 -9.56 8.93 38.02
N SER A 45 -10.22 8.07 37.22
CA SER A 45 -10.03 6.62 37.27
C SER A 45 -8.64 6.20 36.84
N LEU A 46 -8.04 6.88 35.85
CA LEU A 46 -6.68 6.65 35.39
C LEU A 46 -5.63 7.46 36.16
N ARG A 47 -6.03 8.25 37.16
CA ARG A 47 -5.16 9.12 37.99
C ARG A 47 -4.25 10.02 37.13
N VAL A 48 -4.83 10.60 36.05
CA VAL A 48 -4.10 11.48 35.15
C VAL A 48 -3.88 12.84 35.72
N ALA A 49 -2.62 13.28 35.77
CA ALA A 49 -2.26 14.62 36.28
C ALA A 49 -2.85 15.74 35.41
N ALA A 50 -3.01 16.93 35.99
CA ALA A 50 -3.50 18.11 35.26
C ALA A 50 -2.60 18.45 34.03
N THR A 51 -1.28 18.23 34.15
CA THR A 51 -0.29 18.44 33.09
C THR A 51 -0.47 17.50 31.89
N ALA A 52 -1.03 16.29 32.10
CA ALA A 52 -1.25 15.26 31.08
C ALA A 52 -2.69 15.26 30.49
N GLU A 53 -3.54 16.18 30.92
CA GLU A 53 -4.95 16.27 30.47
C GLU A 53 -5.06 16.46 28.95
N ARG A 54 -4.19 17.30 28.36
CA ARG A 54 -4.15 17.53 26.91
C ARG A 54 -3.81 16.26 26.13
N THR A 55 -2.92 15.44 26.68
CA THR A 55 -2.55 14.13 26.09
C THR A 55 -3.71 13.15 26.19
N LEU A 56 -4.41 13.09 27.33
CA LEU A 56 -5.60 12.23 27.48
C LEU A 56 -6.70 12.62 26.48
N ARG A 57 -6.96 13.92 26.28
CA ARG A 57 -7.93 14.38 25.26
C ARG A 57 -7.55 13.91 23.87
N ARG A 58 -6.28 14.06 23.48
CA ARG A 58 -5.76 13.60 22.20
C ARG A 58 -5.95 12.10 22.02
N LEU A 59 -5.60 11.29 23.02
CA LEU A 59 -5.77 9.83 22.98
C LEU A 59 -7.24 9.40 22.86
N LEU A 60 -8.15 10.07 23.54
CA LEU A 60 -9.58 9.81 23.40
C LEU A 60 -10.09 10.21 22.02
N GLU A 61 -9.61 11.31 21.44
CA GLU A 61 -9.94 11.71 20.07
C GLU A 61 -9.38 10.73 19.03
N GLU A 62 -8.16 10.21 19.24
CA GLU A 62 -7.56 9.18 18.40
C GLU A 62 -8.38 7.87 18.45
N LEU A 63 -8.69 7.37 19.64
CA LEU A 63 -9.53 6.18 19.81
C LEU A 63 -10.95 6.35 19.23
N GLN A 64 -11.48 7.59 19.26
CA GLN A 64 -12.76 7.90 18.64
C GLN A 64 -12.66 7.94 17.10
N ARG A 65 -11.53 8.42 16.53
CA ARG A 65 -11.24 8.36 15.10
C ARG A 65 -11.04 6.92 14.63
N GLU A 66 -10.39 6.11 15.44
CA GLU A 66 -10.24 4.66 15.19
C GLU A 66 -11.55 3.88 15.31
N GLY A 67 -12.63 4.51 15.83
CA GLY A 67 -13.93 3.86 16.04
C GLY A 67 -13.96 2.86 17.19
N ARG A 68 -12.91 2.79 18.02
CA ARG A 68 -12.80 1.88 19.19
C ARG A 68 -13.67 2.37 20.37
N ILE A 69 -13.84 3.68 20.50
CA ILE A 69 -14.74 4.30 21.47
C ILE A 69 -15.72 5.26 20.80
N VAL A 70 -16.84 5.48 21.42
CA VAL A 70 -17.87 6.43 20.97
C VAL A 70 -18.17 7.45 22.05
N LYS A 71 -18.31 8.71 21.66
CA LYS A 71 -18.78 9.79 22.54
C LYS A 71 -20.29 9.95 22.35
N THR A 72 -21.05 9.77 23.43
CA THR A 72 -22.51 9.95 23.43
C THR A 72 -22.90 11.43 23.29
N ARG A 73 -24.17 11.73 23.00
CA ARG A 73 -24.70 13.10 22.94
C ARG A 73 -24.49 13.86 24.26
N GLU A 74 -24.43 13.17 25.39
CA GLU A 74 -24.18 13.70 26.72
C GLU A 74 -22.67 13.89 27.01
N GLY A 75 -21.80 13.67 26.06
CA GLY A 75 -20.35 13.85 26.21
C GLY A 75 -19.63 12.73 26.96
N ARG A 76 -20.24 11.55 27.11
CA ARG A 76 -19.67 10.36 27.76
C ARG A 76 -18.97 9.46 26.76
N PHE A 77 -17.89 8.78 27.16
CA PHE A 77 -17.12 7.83 26.36
C PHE A 77 -17.48 6.39 26.75
N GLY A 78 -17.72 5.54 25.76
CA GLY A 78 -17.98 4.09 25.93
C GLY A 78 -17.31 3.28 24.83
N LEU A 79 -17.10 1.97 25.08
CA LEU A 79 -16.61 1.08 24.05
C LEU A 79 -17.66 0.88 22.96
N ALA A 80 -17.23 1.00 21.70
CA ALA A 80 -18.11 0.78 20.54
C ALA A 80 -18.74 -0.62 20.58
N SER A 81 -17.95 -1.66 20.84
CA SER A 81 -18.39 -3.06 20.89
C SER A 81 -19.50 -3.34 21.92
N LYS A 82 -19.48 -2.67 23.09
CA LYS A 82 -20.53 -2.81 24.11
C LYS A 82 -21.84 -2.09 23.78
N MET A 83 -21.82 -1.21 22.76
CA MET A 83 -22.97 -0.43 22.33
C MET A 83 -23.65 -1.01 21.08
N SER A 84 -23.39 -2.27 20.74
CA SER A 84 -23.77 -2.92 19.46
C SER A 84 -23.28 -2.13 18.25
N LEU A 85 -22.13 -1.47 18.40
CA LEU A 85 -21.47 -0.70 17.36
C LEU A 85 -20.21 -1.43 16.92
N ALA A 86 -20.01 -1.52 15.62
CA ALA A 86 -18.82 -2.09 15.02
C ALA A 86 -18.22 -1.12 14.01
N THR A 87 -16.91 -1.21 13.79
CA THR A 87 -16.19 -0.42 12.81
C THR A 87 -15.83 -1.32 11.64
N GLY A 88 -15.97 -0.80 10.43
CA GLY A 88 -15.61 -1.54 9.24
C GLY A 88 -15.62 -0.66 7.99
N ARG A 89 -15.31 -1.27 6.86
CA ARG A 89 -15.28 -0.64 5.55
C ARG A 89 -16.54 -0.97 4.75
N LEU A 90 -17.20 0.05 4.23
CA LEU A 90 -18.43 -0.09 3.46
C LEU A 90 -18.14 -0.56 2.03
N MET A 91 -18.66 -1.71 1.67
CA MET A 91 -18.72 -2.24 0.32
C MET A 91 -20.12 -2.00 -0.25
N ALA A 92 -20.30 -0.87 -0.93
CA ALA A 92 -21.61 -0.52 -1.50
C ALA A 92 -21.88 -1.26 -2.81
N HIS A 93 -23.16 -1.48 -3.09
CA HIS A 93 -23.67 -2.04 -4.32
C HIS A 93 -24.35 -0.95 -5.17
N ARG A 94 -24.37 -1.13 -6.48
CA ARG A 94 -25.00 -0.19 -7.43
C ARG A 94 -26.48 0.12 -7.16
N ASP A 95 -27.18 -0.80 -6.50
CA ASP A 95 -28.60 -0.64 -6.16
C ASP A 95 -28.80 0.12 -4.84
N GLY A 96 -27.72 0.73 -4.28
CA GLY A 96 -27.76 1.63 -3.13
C GLY A 96 -27.65 0.96 -1.76
N TYR A 97 -27.68 -0.36 -1.65
CA TYR A 97 -27.37 -1.08 -0.40
C TYR A 97 -25.87 -1.40 -0.31
N GLY A 98 -25.43 -1.92 0.84
CA GLY A 98 -24.02 -2.34 0.98
C GLY A 98 -23.81 -3.32 2.12
N PHE A 99 -22.54 -3.75 2.27
CA PHE A 99 -22.06 -4.59 3.36
C PHE A 99 -20.94 -3.86 4.06
N VAL A 100 -20.91 -3.88 5.38
CA VAL A 100 -19.78 -3.39 6.17
C VAL A 100 -18.93 -4.57 6.55
N VAL A 101 -17.73 -4.64 5.94
CA VAL A 101 -16.68 -5.61 6.27
C VAL A 101 -16.01 -5.15 7.55
N LEU A 102 -16.13 -5.95 8.63
CA LEU A 102 -15.67 -5.57 9.96
C LEU A 102 -14.14 -5.72 10.09
N GLU A 103 -13.51 -4.77 10.80
CA GLU A 103 -12.04 -4.73 11.02
C GLU A 103 -11.58 -5.54 12.25
N GLU A 104 -12.45 -6.18 13.02
CA GLU A 104 -12.06 -6.92 14.22
C GLU A 104 -11.38 -8.27 13.91
N GLU A 105 -10.12 -8.41 14.34
CA GLU A 105 -9.16 -9.46 13.95
C GLU A 105 -9.36 -10.83 14.63
N LYS A 106 -10.14 -10.97 15.68
CA LYS A 106 -10.09 -12.19 16.52
C LYS A 106 -11.10 -13.28 16.17
N GLU A 107 -12.17 -12.94 15.51
CA GLU A 107 -13.16 -13.91 15.00
C GLU A 107 -13.73 -13.38 13.68
N LYS A 108 -13.75 -14.21 12.66
CA LYS A 108 -14.31 -13.87 11.35
C LYS A 108 -15.83 -13.70 11.49
N LYS A 109 -16.28 -12.53 11.94
CA LYS A 109 -17.69 -12.18 12.00
C LYS A 109 -18.23 -11.95 10.60
N PRO A 110 -19.51 -12.32 10.33
CA PRO A 110 -20.12 -12.06 9.04
C PRO A 110 -20.25 -10.54 8.80
N ASP A 111 -20.18 -10.15 7.54
CA ASP A 111 -20.37 -8.76 7.09
C ASP A 111 -21.78 -8.29 7.47
N VAL A 112 -21.87 -7.02 7.85
CA VAL A 112 -23.15 -6.41 8.24
C VAL A 112 -23.85 -5.84 7.03
N TYR A 113 -25.02 -6.37 6.68
CA TYR A 113 -25.86 -5.83 5.62
C TYR A 113 -26.44 -4.46 6.03
N VAL A 114 -26.39 -3.48 5.11
CA VAL A 114 -26.94 -2.15 5.29
C VAL A 114 -27.84 -1.81 4.10
N ASN A 115 -29.13 -1.60 4.36
CA ASN A 115 -30.06 -1.24 3.31
C ASN A 115 -29.86 0.22 2.86
N ALA A 116 -30.37 0.58 1.67
CA ALA A 116 -30.16 1.91 1.06
C ALA A 116 -30.59 3.09 1.97
N ARG A 117 -31.63 2.93 2.78
CA ARG A 117 -32.11 3.99 3.71
C ARG A 117 -31.25 4.12 4.95
N ALA A 118 -30.46 3.10 5.27
CA ALA A 118 -29.61 3.01 6.45
C ALA A 118 -28.15 3.40 6.17
N MET A 119 -27.81 3.80 4.93
CA MET A 119 -26.44 4.17 4.52
C MET A 119 -25.90 5.44 5.19
N GLY A 120 -26.75 6.33 5.70
CA GLY A 120 -26.33 7.51 6.47
C GLY A 120 -25.39 8.47 5.73
N GLY A 121 -25.46 8.52 4.38
CA GLY A 121 -24.58 9.35 3.57
C GLY A 121 -23.16 8.81 3.38
N ALA A 122 -22.94 7.54 3.74
CA ALA A 122 -21.68 6.86 3.44
C ALA A 122 -21.61 6.43 1.98
N MET A 123 -20.41 6.43 1.43
CA MET A 123 -20.09 6.03 0.07
C MET A 123 -19.24 4.75 0.07
N HIS A 124 -19.15 4.10 -1.08
CA HIS A 124 -18.31 2.92 -1.25
C HIS A 124 -16.87 3.18 -0.83
N GLY A 125 -16.34 2.29 0.02
CA GLY A 125 -14.98 2.36 0.55
C GLY A 125 -14.82 3.12 1.86
N ASP A 126 -15.83 3.93 2.26
CA ASP A 126 -15.76 4.70 3.50
C ASP A 126 -15.55 3.81 4.74
N LYS A 127 -14.73 4.27 5.67
CA LYS A 127 -14.61 3.68 7.00
C LYS A 127 -15.76 4.20 7.87
N VAL A 128 -16.55 3.29 8.40
CA VAL A 128 -17.81 3.64 9.06
C VAL A 128 -17.96 2.96 10.42
N VAL A 129 -18.78 3.58 11.27
CA VAL A 129 -19.35 2.93 12.45
C VAL A 129 -20.76 2.48 12.09
N VAL A 130 -21.01 1.19 12.19
CA VAL A 130 -22.32 0.57 11.96
C VAL A 130 -22.92 0.12 13.30
N ARG A 131 -24.19 0.40 13.52
CA ARG A 131 -24.95 -0.22 14.60
C ARG A 131 -25.51 -1.52 14.10
N VAL A 132 -25.09 -2.60 14.73
CA VAL A 132 -25.55 -3.96 14.41
C VAL A 132 -26.89 -4.18 15.10
N GLU A 133 -27.91 -4.49 14.35
CA GLU A 133 -29.22 -4.92 14.82
C GLU A 133 -29.27 -6.44 14.83
N SER A 134 -30.07 -7.04 15.71
CA SER A 134 -30.14 -8.50 15.84
C SER A 134 -30.50 -9.15 14.52
N ALA A 135 -29.82 -10.20 14.14
CA ALA A 135 -30.15 -11.02 12.97
C ALA A 135 -31.58 -11.59 13.13
N LYS A 136 -32.46 -11.30 12.19
CA LYS A 136 -33.78 -11.94 12.09
C LYS A 136 -33.66 -13.13 11.14
N GLY A 137 -33.58 -14.36 11.70
CA GLY A 137 -33.49 -15.60 10.92
C GLY A 137 -32.11 -15.88 10.32
N ASP A 138 -32.03 -16.74 9.30
CA ASP A 138 -30.81 -17.17 8.59
C ASP A 138 -30.11 -16.10 7.74
N ARG A 139 -30.64 -14.91 7.68
CA ARG A 139 -29.99 -13.75 7.02
C ARG A 139 -29.04 -13.13 7.99
N GLY A 140 -27.76 -13.03 7.61
CA GLY A 140 -26.69 -12.43 8.43
C GLY A 140 -27.07 -11.13 9.14
N PRO A 141 -26.18 -10.53 9.94
CA PRO A 141 -26.48 -9.33 10.72
C PRO A 141 -26.86 -8.16 9.81
N GLU A 142 -27.94 -7.46 10.19
CA GLU A 142 -28.37 -6.22 9.53
C GLU A 142 -27.98 -5.03 10.42
N GLY A 143 -27.68 -3.89 9.80
CA GLY A 143 -27.29 -2.71 10.54
C GLY A 143 -27.59 -1.39 9.83
N ARG A 144 -27.27 -0.33 10.57
CA ARG A 144 -27.39 1.05 10.07
C ARG A 144 -26.09 1.80 10.31
N ILE A 145 -25.61 2.55 9.32
CA ILE A 145 -24.46 3.42 9.50
C ILE A 145 -24.82 4.59 10.40
N VAL A 146 -24.06 4.74 11.49
CA VAL A 146 -24.26 5.80 12.49
C VAL A 146 -23.36 6.99 12.18
N ARG A 147 -22.14 6.71 11.66
CA ARG A 147 -21.14 7.73 11.40
C ARG A 147 -20.12 7.25 10.36
N VAL A 148 -19.71 8.14 9.49
CA VAL A 148 -18.51 7.98 8.67
C VAL A 148 -17.32 8.47 9.47
N LEU A 149 -16.28 7.63 9.62
CA LEU A 149 -15.05 7.95 10.32
C LEU A 149 -14.04 8.57 9.37
N GLU A 150 -13.92 7.96 8.18
CA GLU A 150 -12.97 8.36 7.16
C GLU A 150 -13.61 8.22 5.78
N ARG A 151 -13.45 9.22 4.95
CA ARG A 151 -13.91 9.20 3.56
C ARG A 151 -12.87 8.48 2.69
N ALA A 152 -13.32 7.50 1.94
CA ALA A 152 -12.46 6.76 1.03
C ALA A 152 -12.03 7.59 -0.18
N ARG A 153 -12.79 8.62 -0.51
CA ARG A 153 -12.51 9.44 -1.70
C ARG A 153 -12.98 10.86 -1.54
N THR A 154 -12.23 11.77 -2.15
CA THR A 154 -12.54 13.20 -2.26
C THR A 154 -12.90 13.58 -3.69
N ARG A 155 -12.72 12.66 -4.66
CA ARG A 155 -12.94 12.87 -6.08
C ARG A 155 -13.77 11.75 -6.67
N ILE A 156 -14.47 12.06 -7.77
CA ILE A 156 -15.24 11.12 -8.60
C ILE A 156 -14.81 11.31 -10.04
N VAL A 157 -14.51 10.21 -10.71
CA VAL A 157 -14.32 10.17 -12.16
C VAL A 157 -15.62 9.66 -12.78
N GLY A 158 -16.11 10.39 -13.77
CA GLY A 158 -17.37 10.02 -14.41
C GLY A 158 -17.67 10.81 -15.68
N ARG A 159 -18.78 10.46 -16.33
CA ARG A 159 -19.26 11.15 -17.51
C ARG A 159 -20.11 12.35 -17.09
N PHE A 160 -19.77 13.52 -17.63
CA PHE A 160 -20.53 14.74 -17.38
C PHE A 160 -21.76 14.81 -18.27
N GLU A 161 -22.89 15.18 -17.68
CA GLU A 161 -24.16 15.43 -18.35
C GLU A 161 -24.73 16.77 -17.90
N GLN A 162 -25.00 17.66 -18.86
CA GLN A 162 -25.60 18.96 -18.59
C GLN A 162 -27.11 18.85 -18.62
N ALA A 163 -27.78 19.38 -17.60
CA ALA A 163 -29.25 19.46 -17.50
C ALA A 163 -29.66 20.92 -17.23
N GLY A 164 -29.93 21.67 -18.27
CA GLY A 164 -30.27 23.08 -18.18
C GLY A 164 -29.13 23.93 -17.63
N GLN A 165 -29.29 24.53 -16.43
CA GLN A 165 -28.29 25.35 -15.78
C GLN A 165 -27.36 24.57 -14.81
N HIS A 166 -27.61 23.30 -14.61
CA HIS A 166 -26.84 22.43 -13.72
C HIS A 166 -26.21 21.29 -14.50
N GLY A 167 -25.35 20.57 -13.88
CA GLY A 167 -24.75 19.38 -14.43
C GLY A 167 -24.75 18.21 -13.44
N PHE A 168 -24.53 17.02 -13.97
CA PHE A 168 -24.34 15.81 -13.20
C PHE A 168 -23.10 15.09 -13.69
N VAL A 169 -22.36 14.47 -12.76
CA VAL A 169 -21.31 13.53 -13.11
C VAL A 169 -21.82 12.14 -12.77
N VAL A 170 -22.06 11.33 -13.79
CA VAL A 170 -22.43 9.92 -13.67
C VAL A 170 -21.13 9.14 -13.40
N PRO A 171 -20.96 8.55 -12.19
CA PRO A 171 -19.71 7.90 -11.82
C PRO A 171 -19.37 6.72 -12.75
N ARG A 172 -18.10 6.60 -13.12
CA ARG A 172 -17.56 5.40 -13.81
C ARG A 172 -17.63 4.17 -12.92
N ASN A 173 -17.34 4.34 -11.64
CA ASN A 173 -17.42 3.28 -10.63
C ASN A 173 -18.89 3.01 -10.28
N ARG A 174 -19.43 1.89 -10.76
CA ARG A 174 -20.82 1.47 -10.56
C ARG A 174 -21.20 1.22 -9.09
N ARG A 175 -20.23 1.16 -8.18
CA ARG A 175 -20.48 1.04 -6.73
C ARG A 175 -20.86 2.39 -6.10
N LEU A 176 -20.70 3.49 -6.83
CA LEU A 176 -21.21 4.81 -6.46
C LEU A 176 -22.62 4.95 -7.08
N ALA A 177 -23.64 4.69 -6.25
CA ALA A 177 -25.02 4.60 -6.71
C ALA A 177 -25.67 5.96 -7.02
N GLN A 178 -25.02 7.08 -6.71
CA GLN A 178 -25.57 8.43 -6.86
C GLN A 178 -24.68 9.27 -7.77
N ASP A 179 -25.33 10.01 -8.67
CA ASP A 179 -24.66 11.01 -9.50
C ASP A 179 -24.24 12.20 -8.65
N LEU A 180 -23.09 12.79 -8.99
CA LEU A 180 -22.60 14.01 -8.35
C LEU A 180 -23.28 15.22 -9.00
N PHE A 181 -23.98 16.02 -8.23
CA PHE A 181 -24.56 17.27 -8.66
C PHE A 181 -23.50 18.37 -8.79
N VAL A 182 -23.57 19.15 -9.89
CA VAL A 182 -22.64 20.23 -10.17
C VAL A 182 -23.40 21.52 -10.47
N GLU A 183 -23.18 22.56 -9.68
CA GLU A 183 -23.81 23.87 -9.90
C GLU A 183 -23.28 24.55 -11.16
N LYS A 184 -24.07 25.51 -11.68
CA LYS A 184 -23.77 26.26 -12.92
C LYS A 184 -22.36 26.87 -12.93
N GLY A 185 -21.91 27.45 -11.82
CA GLY A 185 -20.58 28.08 -11.70
C GLY A 185 -19.41 27.10 -11.58
N GLU A 186 -19.70 25.83 -11.27
CA GLU A 186 -18.72 24.81 -10.94
C GLU A 186 -18.48 23.79 -12.06
N MET A 187 -19.13 23.97 -13.22
CA MET A 187 -19.01 23.06 -14.38
C MET A 187 -17.72 23.28 -15.19
N GLY A 188 -17.02 24.38 -14.99
CA GLY A 188 -15.81 24.72 -15.74
C GLY A 188 -16.05 24.73 -17.25
N ARG A 189 -15.23 23.99 -18.00
CA ARG A 189 -15.32 23.83 -19.46
C ARG A 189 -15.95 22.51 -19.90
N ALA A 190 -16.49 21.72 -18.95
CA ALA A 190 -17.07 20.42 -19.25
C ALA A 190 -18.32 20.54 -20.14
N ARG A 191 -18.47 19.61 -21.07
CA ARG A 191 -19.61 19.48 -21.98
C ARG A 191 -20.21 18.08 -21.85
N THR A 192 -21.47 17.94 -22.10
CA THR A 192 -22.16 16.63 -22.11
C THR A 192 -21.34 15.60 -22.91
N GLY A 193 -21.11 14.45 -22.30
CA GLY A 193 -20.36 13.35 -22.88
C GLY A 193 -18.84 13.42 -22.57
N ASP A 194 -18.36 14.44 -21.85
CA ASP A 194 -16.96 14.48 -21.42
C ASP A 194 -16.74 13.55 -20.22
N LEU A 195 -15.57 12.90 -20.21
CA LEU A 195 -15.02 12.22 -19.05
C LEU A 195 -14.32 13.25 -18.17
N VAL A 196 -14.75 13.35 -16.93
CA VAL A 196 -14.28 14.39 -16.01
C VAL A 196 -13.83 13.84 -14.67
N VAL A 197 -12.97 14.59 -14.02
CA VAL A 197 -12.64 14.43 -12.59
C VAL A 197 -13.37 15.54 -11.85
N ALA A 198 -14.26 15.19 -10.94
CA ALA A 198 -14.98 16.11 -10.09
C ALA A 198 -14.55 15.97 -8.63
N GLU A 199 -14.35 17.10 -7.95
CA GLU A 199 -14.06 17.16 -6.52
C GLU A 199 -15.37 17.22 -5.74
N ILE A 200 -15.50 16.41 -4.69
CA ILE A 200 -16.68 16.37 -3.82
C ILE A 200 -16.59 17.55 -2.84
N THR A 201 -17.56 18.46 -2.90
CA THR A 201 -17.66 19.59 -1.97
C THR A 201 -18.66 19.32 -0.84
N ALA A 202 -19.68 18.50 -1.11
CA ALA A 202 -20.62 18.03 -0.09
C ALA A 202 -20.94 16.54 -0.33
N TYR A 203 -20.86 15.77 0.76
CA TYR A 203 -21.15 14.33 0.74
C TYR A 203 -22.66 14.06 0.79
N PRO A 204 -23.13 12.87 0.32
CA PRO A 204 -24.54 12.55 0.30
C PRO A 204 -25.20 12.72 1.68
N GLN A 205 -26.42 13.18 1.68
CA GLN A 205 -27.32 13.20 2.84
C GLN A 205 -28.61 12.44 2.49
N ALA A 206 -29.46 12.13 3.48
CA ALA A 206 -30.59 11.23 3.36
C ALA A 206 -31.51 11.46 2.13
N GLN A 207 -31.55 12.66 1.55
CA GLN A 207 -32.36 13.01 0.37
C GLN A 207 -31.61 13.93 -0.61
N ARG A 208 -30.28 14.05 -0.49
CA ARG A 208 -29.48 14.89 -1.39
C ARG A 208 -28.33 14.06 -1.96
N ASN A 209 -28.17 14.15 -3.25
CA ASN A 209 -26.99 13.64 -3.95
C ASN A 209 -25.72 14.34 -3.43
N PRO A 210 -24.54 13.73 -3.61
CA PRO A 210 -23.30 14.44 -3.38
C PRO A 210 -23.21 15.64 -4.32
N GLU A 211 -22.59 16.73 -3.85
CA GLU A 211 -22.35 17.94 -4.63
C GLU A 211 -20.86 18.12 -4.87
N GLY A 212 -20.51 18.73 -6.00
CA GLY A 212 -19.10 18.93 -6.32
C GLY A 212 -18.87 19.92 -7.45
N LYS A 213 -17.60 20.08 -7.80
CA LYS A 213 -17.13 20.92 -8.89
C LYS A 213 -16.25 20.14 -9.85
N ILE A 214 -16.25 20.50 -11.12
CA ILE A 214 -15.37 19.91 -12.12
C ILE A 214 -13.94 20.42 -11.87
N ALA A 215 -13.05 19.51 -11.50
CA ALA A 215 -11.63 19.81 -11.28
C ALA A 215 -10.85 19.72 -12.61
N ARG A 216 -11.16 18.71 -13.46
CA ARG A 216 -10.46 18.49 -14.73
C ARG A 216 -11.35 17.79 -15.74
N VAL A 217 -11.22 18.15 -17.01
CA VAL A 217 -11.77 17.43 -18.15
C VAL A 217 -10.67 16.56 -18.73
N LEU A 218 -10.89 15.24 -18.82
CA LEU A 218 -9.92 14.28 -19.35
C LEU A 218 -10.04 14.15 -20.87
N GLY A 219 -11.26 14.20 -21.40
CA GLY A 219 -11.58 14.06 -22.83
C GLY A 219 -12.99 13.54 -23.04
N LYS A 220 -13.25 12.81 -24.13
CA LYS A 220 -14.57 12.22 -24.40
C LYS A 220 -14.72 10.87 -23.69
N ALA A 221 -15.86 10.67 -23.02
CA ALA A 221 -16.17 9.39 -22.39
C ALA A 221 -16.27 8.29 -23.46
N GLY A 222 -15.64 7.14 -23.18
CA GLY A 222 -15.59 6.01 -24.12
C GLY A 222 -14.34 5.99 -25.01
N ASP A 223 -13.45 6.97 -24.89
CA ASP A 223 -12.14 6.94 -25.54
C ASP A 223 -11.18 6.02 -24.74
N PRO A 224 -10.73 4.90 -25.33
CA PRO A 224 -9.82 3.98 -24.64
C PRO A 224 -8.48 4.61 -24.25
N ALA A 225 -8.01 5.64 -24.97
CA ALA A 225 -6.77 6.35 -24.67
C ALA A 225 -6.83 7.07 -23.32
N LEU A 226 -8.02 7.31 -22.77
CA LEU A 226 -8.23 7.96 -21.47
C LEU A 226 -8.38 6.97 -20.31
N ASP A 227 -8.38 5.67 -20.54
CA ASP A 227 -8.63 4.68 -19.50
C ASP A 227 -7.58 4.73 -18.40
N THR A 228 -6.31 4.85 -18.75
CA THR A 228 -5.22 5.00 -17.77
C THR A 228 -5.36 6.28 -16.96
N ASP A 229 -5.62 7.42 -17.59
CA ASP A 229 -5.81 8.70 -16.88
C ASP A 229 -7.04 8.66 -15.96
N ALA A 230 -8.09 7.98 -16.38
CA ALA A 230 -9.28 7.78 -15.57
C ALA A 230 -8.99 6.93 -14.32
N ILE A 231 -8.22 5.84 -14.45
CA ILE A 231 -7.83 4.98 -13.34
C ILE A 231 -6.90 5.73 -12.38
N ILE A 232 -5.89 6.44 -12.90
CA ILE A 232 -4.99 7.28 -12.10
C ILE A 232 -5.80 8.27 -11.25
N ALA A 233 -6.78 8.94 -11.86
CA ALA A 233 -7.62 9.90 -11.16
C ALA A 233 -8.62 9.23 -10.20
N GLU A 234 -9.16 8.05 -10.52
CA GLU A 234 -10.12 7.32 -9.68
C GLU A 234 -9.50 6.81 -8.39
N TYR A 235 -8.22 6.37 -8.47
CA TYR A 235 -7.47 5.87 -7.33
C TYR A 235 -6.59 6.94 -6.67
N ASP A 236 -6.66 8.18 -7.15
CA ASP A 236 -5.85 9.32 -6.67
C ASP A 236 -4.34 9.00 -6.65
N LEU A 237 -3.88 8.29 -7.69
CA LEU A 237 -2.48 7.91 -7.79
C LEU A 237 -1.62 9.16 -8.05
N PRO A 238 -0.51 9.34 -7.32
CA PRO A 238 0.35 10.50 -7.46
C PRO A 238 1.16 10.41 -8.76
N SER A 239 0.65 11.00 -9.85
CA SER A 239 1.27 10.97 -11.18
C SER A 239 2.46 11.91 -11.33
N GLU A 240 2.56 12.94 -10.49
CA GLU A 240 3.63 13.95 -10.52
C GLU A 240 4.44 13.90 -9.23
N PHE A 241 5.73 14.20 -9.32
CA PHE A 241 6.59 14.33 -8.16
C PHE A 241 6.63 15.78 -7.67
N PRO A 242 6.60 16.01 -6.34
CA PRO A 242 6.81 17.35 -5.78
C PRO A 242 8.18 17.92 -6.15
N GLU A 243 8.25 19.23 -6.29
CA GLU A 243 9.47 19.95 -6.65
C GLU A 243 10.70 19.66 -5.76
N PRO A 244 10.58 19.50 -4.42
CA PRO A 244 11.71 19.11 -3.58
C PRO A 244 12.28 17.73 -3.93
N VAL A 245 11.42 16.78 -4.33
CA VAL A 245 11.78 15.42 -4.76
C VAL A 245 12.55 15.47 -6.08
N LEU A 246 12.04 16.25 -7.05
CA LEU A 246 12.69 16.40 -8.36
C LEU A 246 14.07 17.06 -8.22
N ARG A 247 14.20 18.11 -7.39
CA ARG A 247 15.50 18.75 -7.13
C ARG A 247 16.50 17.79 -6.50
N GLN A 248 16.06 16.98 -5.53
CA GLN A 248 16.93 15.98 -4.94
C GLN A 248 17.32 14.90 -5.95
N ALA A 249 16.39 14.39 -6.77
CA ALA A 249 16.68 13.43 -7.81
C ALA A 249 17.75 13.93 -8.80
N GLN A 250 17.67 15.19 -9.21
CA GLN A 250 18.66 15.85 -10.09
C GLN A 250 20.04 15.98 -9.45
N SER A 251 20.13 16.03 -8.13
CA SER A 251 21.40 16.11 -7.40
C SER A 251 22.11 14.76 -7.24
N VAL A 252 21.40 13.65 -7.47
CA VAL A 252 21.98 12.30 -7.40
C VAL A 252 22.96 12.09 -8.57
N PRO A 253 24.16 11.54 -8.31
CA PRO A 253 25.13 11.25 -9.37
C PRO A 253 24.54 10.29 -10.41
N LYS A 254 24.85 10.48 -11.68
CA LYS A 254 24.44 9.57 -12.76
C LYS A 254 25.35 8.35 -12.91
N GLU A 255 26.53 8.40 -12.28
CA GLU A 255 27.54 7.34 -12.31
C GLU A 255 28.05 7.06 -10.90
N VAL A 256 28.51 5.83 -10.67
CA VAL A 256 29.15 5.42 -9.42
C VAL A 256 30.50 6.11 -9.28
N ARG A 257 30.67 6.87 -8.22
CA ARG A 257 31.94 7.60 -7.94
C ARG A 257 32.96 6.67 -7.24
N PRO A 258 34.24 6.92 -7.37
CA PRO A 258 35.28 6.16 -6.65
C PRO A 258 35.06 6.14 -5.13
N SER A 259 34.56 7.24 -4.55
CA SER A 259 34.20 7.31 -3.13
C SER A 259 33.10 6.34 -2.70
N ASP A 260 32.17 6.04 -3.61
CA ASP A 260 31.01 5.19 -3.36
C ASP A 260 31.39 3.70 -3.32
N ILE A 261 32.55 3.34 -3.93
CA ILE A 261 33.11 1.98 -3.97
C ILE A 261 33.87 1.63 -2.68
N ALA A 262 34.37 2.61 -1.96
CA ALA A 262 35.17 2.39 -0.78
C ALA A 262 34.45 1.51 0.26
N GLY A 263 35.13 0.45 0.74
CA GLY A 263 34.56 -0.51 1.71
C GLY A 263 33.56 -1.51 1.14
N ARG A 264 33.32 -1.52 -0.17
CA ARG A 264 32.47 -2.51 -0.87
C ARG A 264 33.31 -3.65 -1.46
N LYS A 265 32.72 -4.83 -1.54
CA LYS A 265 33.33 -5.95 -2.25
C LYS A 265 33.24 -5.70 -3.76
N ASP A 266 34.37 -5.74 -4.44
CA ASP A 266 34.42 -5.61 -5.89
C ASP A 266 34.04 -6.93 -6.55
N LEU A 267 32.92 -6.96 -7.24
CA LEU A 267 32.37 -8.10 -7.97
C LEU A 267 32.21 -7.82 -9.47
N ARG A 268 32.81 -6.75 -9.99
CA ARG A 268 32.70 -6.34 -11.39
C ARG A 268 33.26 -7.35 -12.38
N GLY A 269 34.14 -8.24 -11.93
CA GLY A 269 34.68 -9.34 -12.75
C GLY A 269 33.87 -10.63 -12.68
N LEU A 270 32.75 -10.66 -11.94
CA LEU A 270 31.89 -11.83 -11.86
C LEU A 270 30.86 -11.79 -13.00
N PRO A 271 30.73 -12.85 -13.84
CA PRO A 271 29.71 -12.91 -14.86
C PRO A 271 28.31 -12.72 -14.24
N THR A 272 27.63 -11.67 -14.65
CA THR A 272 26.40 -11.21 -14.00
C THR A 272 25.35 -10.82 -15.04
N VAL A 273 24.10 -11.21 -14.85
CA VAL A 273 22.99 -10.85 -15.74
C VAL A 273 21.78 -10.39 -14.92
N THR A 274 20.98 -9.50 -15.51
CA THR A 274 19.59 -9.26 -15.07
C THR A 274 18.66 -10.09 -15.96
N ILE A 275 17.53 -10.59 -15.42
CA ILE A 275 16.54 -11.40 -16.15
C ILE A 275 15.14 -10.89 -15.81
N ASP A 276 14.53 -10.15 -16.74
CA ASP A 276 13.31 -9.39 -16.51
C ASP A 276 12.30 -9.54 -17.66
N GLY A 277 11.16 -8.86 -17.54
CA GLY A 277 10.20 -8.71 -18.63
C GLY A 277 10.75 -7.90 -19.81
N GLU A 278 10.16 -8.04 -20.98
CA GLU A 278 10.65 -7.37 -22.20
C GLU A 278 10.65 -5.84 -22.08
N ASN A 279 9.68 -5.27 -21.37
CA ASN A 279 9.46 -3.83 -21.21
C ASN A 279 10.08 -3.23 -19.94
N ALA A 280 10.69 -4.04 -19.08
CA ALA A 280 11.33 -3.57 -17.86
C ALA A 280 12.51 -2.64 -18.16
N ARG A 281 12.66 -1.58 -17.35
CA ARG A 281 13.77 -0.62 -17.41
C ARG A 281 14.43 -0.42 -16.04
N ASP A 282 13.75 -0.80 -15.00
CA ASP A 282 14.12 -0.77 -13.59
C ASP A 282 14.61 -2.17 -13.18
N PHE A 283 15.89 -2.44 -13.37
CA PHE A 283 16.48 -3.73 -13.05
C PHE A 283 16.91 -3.71 -11.58
N ASP A 284 16.07 -4.20 -10.70
CA ASP A 284 16.28 -4.16 -9.25
C ASP A 284 17.23 -5.25 -8.77
N ASP A 285 17.29 -6.38 -9.47
CA ASP A 285 18.16 -7.51 -9.13
C ASP A 285 18.94 -8.06 -10.31
N ALA A 286 20.08 -8.67 -9.98
CA ALA A 286 20.94 -9.38 -10.93
C ALA A 286 21.47 -10.66 -10.28
N VAL A 287 21.82 -11.64 -11.09
CA VAL A 287 22.26 -12.94 -10.63
C VAL A 287 23.57 -13.36 -11.25
N SER A 288 24.37 -14.06 -10.44
CA SER A 288 25.59 -14.76 -10.87
C SER A 288 25.60 -16.14 -10.24
N ILE A 289 26.09 -17.12 -10.97
CA ILE A 289 26.21 -18.49 -10.47
C ILE A 289 27.52 -19.13 -10.87
N ARG A 290 28.00 -20.01 -10.04
CA ARG A 290 29.17 -20.85 -10.35
C ARG A 290 28.99 -22.23 -9.74
N ARG A 291 29.34 -23.26 -10.48
CA ARG A 291 29.45 -24.61 -9.95
C ARG A 291 30.56 -24.69 -8.91
N GLU A 292 30.32 -25.31 -7.76
CA GLU A 292 31.30 -25.48 -6.70
C GLU A 292 31.18 -26.87 -6.09
N GLY A 293 32.12 -27.76 -6.45
CA GLY A 293 32.03 -29.17 -6.12
C GLY A 293 30.79 -29.83 -6.72
N ASP A 294 30.01 -30.49 -5.89
CA ASP A 294 28.71 -31.08 -6.24
C ASP A 294 27.53 -30.10 -6.21
N GLY A 295 27.75 -28.88 -5.72
CA GLY A 295 26.74 -27.86 -5.49
C GLY A 295 26.97 -26.56 -6.26
N TRP A 296 26.44 -25.48 -5.72
CA TRP A 296 26.45 -24.16 -6.36
C TRP A 296 26.83 -23.05 -5.39
N ARG A 297 27.49 -22.04 -5.91
CA ARG A 297 27.59 -20.71 -5.33
C ARG A 297 26.75 -19.76 -6.16
N LEU A 298 25.73 -19.18 -5.53
CA LEU A 298 24.82 -18.21 -6.11
C LEU A 298 25.04 -16.84 -5.47
N TRP A 299 25.10 -15.81 -6.29
CA TRP A 299 25.06 -14.42 -5.86
C TRP A 299 23.77 -13.79 -6.38
N VAL A 300 23.01 -13.19 -5.48
CA VAL A 300 21.87 -12.34 -5.83
C VAL A 300 22.25 -10.92 -5.44
N HIS A 301 22.27 -10.06 -6.40
CA HIS A 301 22.63 -8.65 -6.25
C HIS A 301 21.36 -7.83 -6.30
N VAL A 302 21.07 -7.08 -5.26
CA VAL A 302 19.92 -6.16 -5.20
C VAL A 302 20.45 -4.74 -5.23
N ALA A 303 19.88 -3.88 -6.04
CA ALA A 303 20.27 -2.48 -6.15
C ALA A 303 20.33 -1.79 -4.77
N ASP A 304 21.45 -1.12 -4.44
CA ASP A 304 21.61 -0.40 -3.17
C ASP A 304 20.96 0.99 -3.26
N VAL A 305 19.63 1.01 -3.43
CA VAL A 305 18.83 2.24 -3.55
C VAL A 305 19.01 3.14 -2.33
N GLY A 306 19.13 2.56 -1.13
CA GLY A 306 19.34 3.29 0.12
C GLY A 306 20.65 4.08 0.19
N HIS A 307 21.61 3.83 -0.70
CA HIS A 307 22.80 4.68 -0.85
C HIS A 307 22.46 6.06 -1.43
N TYR A 308 21.51 6.11 -2.37
CA TYR A 308 21.09 7.32 -3.08
C TYR A 308 19.87 8.00 -2.46
N VAL A 309 19.08 7.23 -1.70
CA VAL A 309 17.85 7.68 -1.03
C VAL A 309 18.02 7.53 0.49
N PRO A 310 18.70 8.50 1.15
CA PRO A 310 18.88 8.47 2.60
C PRO A 310 17.54 8.56 3.34
N TRP A 311 17.47 7.90 4.48
CA TRP A 311 16.29 7.90 5.35
C TRP A 311 15.82 9.32 5.71
N GLY A 312 14.51 9.59 5.60
CA GLY A 312 13.86 10.85 5.96
C GLY A 312 14.09 12.01 4.98
N CYS A 313 14.76 11.77 3.85
CA CYS A 313 14.88 12.78 2.79
C CYS A 313 13.58 12.90 1.96
N PRO A 314 13.41 13.97 1.15
CA PRO A 314 12.23 14.13 0.31
C PRO A 314 11.92 12.93 -0.60
N LEU A 315 12.94 12.29 -1.20
CA LEU A 315 12.77 11.08 -2.01
C LEU A 315 12.25 9.89 -1.19
N ASP A 316 12.76 9.70 0.03
CA ASP A 316 12.34 8.61 0.93
C ASP A 316 10.89 8.80 1.38
N LEU A 317 10.54 10.02 1.80
CA LEU A 317 9.18 10.34 2.25
C LEU A 317 8.15 10.16 1.12
N GLU A 318 8.48 10.62 -0.08
CA GLU A 318 7.61 10.46 -1.25
C GLU A 318 7.48 8.99 -1.67
N ALA A 319 8.60 8.24 -1.65
CA ALA A 319 8.57 6.80 -1.95
C ALA A 319 7.74 6.03 -0.91
N PHE A 320 7.79 6.43 0.36
CA PHE A 320 6.97 5.85 1.42
C PHE A 320 5.46 6.10 1.19
N GLU A 321 5.08 7.33 0.80
CA GLU A 321 3.69 7.67 0.48
C GLU A 321 3.17 6.91 -0.77
N ARG A 322 4.02 6.75 -1.79
CA ARG A 322 3.65 5.99 -3.01
C ARG A 322 3.59 4.49 -2.77
N ALA A 323 4.39 3.98 -1.86
CA ALA A 323 4.53 2.57 -1.46
C ALA A 323 4.98 1.60 -2.56
N THR A 324 4.61 1.82 -3.83
CA THR A 324 4.95 0.96 -4.97
C THR A 324 4.92 1.75 -6.28
N SER A 325 5.54 1.22 -7.32
CA SER A 325 5.28 1.64 -8.70
C SER A 325 4.00 0.96 -9.20
N VAL A 326 3.21 1.67 -10.02
CA VAL A 326 2.00 1.14 -10.65
C VAL A 326 2.20 1.08 -12.16
N TYR A 327 2.11 -0.12 -12.74
CA TYR A 327 2.36 -0.37 -14.15
C TYR A 327 1.04 -0.41 -14.92
N PHE A 328 0.91 0.43 -15.94
CA PHE A 328 -0.19 0.44 -16.89
C PHE A 328 0.30 -0.07 -18.26
N PRO A 329 -0.60 -0.44 -19.18
CA PRO A 329 -0.20 -0.89 -20.51
C PRO A 329 0.58 0.16 -21.33
N ASP A 330 0.34 1.45 -21.08
CA ASP A 330 0.90 2.58 -21.83
C ASP A 330 1.98 3.36 -21.08
N ARG A 331 1.98 3.31 -19.73
CA ARG A 331 2.91 4.07 -18.88
C ARG A 331 3.10 3.45 -17.49
N VAL A 332 4.03 4.00 -16.75
CA VAL A 332 4.27 3.66 -15.33
C VAL A 332 4.05 4.91 -14.49
N VAL A 333 3.40 4.76 -13.32
CA VAL A 333 3.44 5.75 -12.23
C VAL A 333 4.48 5.24 -11.23
N PRO A 334 5.72 5.74 -11.29
CA PRO A 334 6.83 5.13 -10.57
C PRO A 334 6.88 5.56 -9.10
N MET A 335 7.42 4.70 -8.24
CA MET A 335 7.67 5.00 -6.81
C MET A 335 8.80 6.02 -6.63
N LEU A 336 9.81 5.98 -7.48
CA LEU A 336 10.93 6.91 -7.51
C LEU A 336 11.02 7.58 -8.90
N PRO A 337 11.55 8.82 -9.00
CA PRO A 337 11.82 9.45 -10.29
C PRO A 337 12.65 8.55 -11.22
N GLU A 338 12.34 8.55 -12.51
CA GLU A 338 12.96 7.67 -13.50
C GLU A 338 14.50 7.83 -13.61
N ASP A 339 15.02 9.02 -13.32
CA ASP A 339 16.47 9.26 -13.22
C ASP A 339 17.16 8.35 -12.19
N LEU A 340 16.42 7.92 -11.16
CA LEU A 340 16.90 6.95 -10.17
C LEU A 340 16.51 5.53 -10.58
N SER A 341 15.20 5.25 -10.75
CA SER A 341 14.69 3.90 -10.96
C SER A 341 15.21 3.25 -12.25
N ASN A 342 15.24 3.98 -13.36
CA ASN A 342 15.74 3.49 -14.65
C ASN A 342 17.24 3.84 -14.86
N GLY A 343 17.76 4.75 -14.02
CA GLY A 343 19.11 5.32 -14.10
C GLY A 343 20.11 4.66 -13.17
N ILE A 344 20.55 5.41 -12.14
CA ILE A 344 21.67 5.01 -11.27
C ILE A 344 21.34 3.79 -10.39
N CYS A 345 20.08 3.58 -10.00
CA CYS A 345 19.65 2.44 -9.21
C CYS A 345 19.44 1.19 -10.06
N SER A 346 19.05 1.33 -11.34
CA SER A 346 18.86 0.19 -12.22
C SER A 346 20.19 -0.51 -12.56
N LEU A 347 20.26 -1.83 -12.40
CA LEU A 347 21.45 -2.64 -12.64
C LEU A 347 21.71 -2.83 -14.16
N ASN A 348 21.74 -1.69 -14.87
CA ASN A 348 21.96 -1.62 -16.31
C ASN A 348 23.25 -2.32 -16.73
N PRO A 349 23.28 -2.98 -17.92
CA PRO A 349 24.46 -3.72 -18.37
C PRO A 349 25.64 -2.80 -18.70
N ARG A 350 26.86 -3.31 -18.46
CA ARG A 350 28.15 -2.71 -18.81
C ARG A 350 28.49 -1.40 -18.09
N VAL A 351 27.78 -1.07 -17.01
CA VAL A 351 28.08 0.08 -16.15
C VAL A 351 28.21 -0.37 -14.70
N ASP A 352 29.04 0.35 -13.93
CA ASP A 352 29.18 0.07 -12.51
C ASP A 352 27.90 0.42 -11.77
N ARG A 353 27.48 -0.47 -10.85
CA ARG A 353 26.31 -0.27 -10.01
C ARG A 353 26.59 -0.73 -8.58
N LEU A 354 26.05 0.00 -7.63
CA LEU A 354 26.11 -0.35 -6.21
C LEU A 354 25.01 -1.35 -5.88
N ALA A 355 25.37 -2.40 -5.18
CA ALA A 355 24.45 -3.45 -4.81
C ALA A 355 24.65 -3.92 -3.36
N PHE A 356 23.58 -4.50 -2.81
CA PHE A 356 23.64 -5.46 -1.72
C PHE A 356 23.67 -6.86 -2.32
N THR A 357 24.70 -7.62 -1.99
CA THR A 357 24.85 -8.98 -2.52
C THR A 357 24.62 -10.01 -1.44
N ALA A 358 23.69 -10.92 -1.69
CA ALA A 358 23.54 -12.16 -0.94
C ALA A 358 24.34 -13.26 -1.67
N GLU A 359 25.45 -13.69 -1.07
CA GLU A 359 26.28 -14.82 -1.55
C GLU A 359 25.84 -16.07 -0.80
N MET A 360 25.41 -17.10 -1.50
CA MET A 360 24.83 -18.31 -0.93
C MET A 360 25.50 -19.56 -1.47
N LEU A 361 25.78 -20.52 -0.59
CA LEU A 361 26.30 -21.85 -0.92
C LEU A 361 25.19 -22.89 -0.85
N PHE A 362 25.05 -23.68 -1.89
CA PHE A 362 24.09 -24.80 -1.97
C PHE A 362 24.84 -26.11 -2.21
N ASP A 363 24.32 -27.21 -1.64
CA ASP A 363 24.78 -28.57 -1.98
C ASP A 363 24.08 -29.05 -3.26
N GLY A 364 24.48 -30.22 -3.77
CA GLY A 364 23.93 -30.81 -5.02
C GLY A 364 22.43 -31.17 -4.95
N LYS A 365 21.80 -31.03 -3.77
CA LYS A 365 20.36 -31.21 -3.56
C LYS A 365 19.61 -29.86 -3.38
N GLY A 366 20.28 -28.74 -3.61
CA GLY A 366 19.72 -27.41 -3.46
C GLY A 366 19.54 -26.96 -1.99
N ARG A 367 20.13 -27.65 -1.00
CA ARG A 367 20.06 -27.23 0.40
C ARG A 367 21.09 -26.16 0.67
N ARG A 368 20.68 -25.03 1.22
CA ARG A 368 21.58 -23.93 1.58
C ARG A 368 22.51 -24.33 2.72
N ARG A 369 23.82 -24.28 2.49
CA ARG A 369 24.88 -24.60 3.45
C ARG A 369 25.45 -23.37 4.15
N GLY A 370 25.37 -22.21 3.50
CA GLY A 370 25.83 -20.94 4.05
C GLY A 370 25.26 -19.76 3.29
N ALA A 371 25.29 -18.60 3.92
CA ALA A 371 24.96 -17.34 3.28
C ALA A 371 25.72 -16.19 3.96
N SER A 372 26.12 -15.20 3.18
CA SER A 372 26.64 -13.92 3.65
C SER A 372 26.03 -12.79 2.83
N VAL A 373 25.82 -11.63 3.49
CA VAL A 373 25.28 -10.43 2.85
C VAL A 373 26.25 -9.29 3.07
N TYR A 374 26.54 -8.55 2.02
CA TYR A 374 27.48 -7.43 2.07
C TYR A 374 27.19 -6.42 0.97
N LYS A 375 27.68 -5.20 1.16
CA LYS A 375 27.69 -4.16 0.12
C LYS A 375 28.74 -4.49 -0.94
N SER A 376 28.37 -4.32 -2.19
CA SER A 376 29.23 -4.63 -3.35
C SER A 376 29.15 -3.54 -4.40
N VAL A 377 30.07 -3.62 -5.36
CA VAL A 377 29.97 -2.98 -6.67
C VAL A 377 30.00 -4.10 -7.72
N ILE A 378 29.05 -4.04 -8.64
CA ILE A 378 28.89 -5.00 -9.74
C ILE A 378 28.92 -4.28 -11.07
N ARG A 379 29.07 -5.05 -12.14
CA ARG A 379 28.85 -4.63 -13.52
C ARG A 379 28.18 -5.79 -14.24
N SER A 380 26.87 -5.67 -14.50
CA SER A 380 26.16 -6.72 -15.24
C SER A 380 26.63 -6.75 -16.69
N ASP A 381 26.73 -7.94 -17.28
CA ASP A 381 27.19 -8.14 -18.64
C ASP A 381 26.06 -7.97 -19.65
N HIS A 382 24.89 -8.53 -19.31
CA HIS A 382 23.73 -8.54 -20.21
C HIS A 382 22.43 -8.32 -19.44
N ARG A 383 21.52 -7.57 -20.07
CA ARG A 383 20.11 -7.58 -19.75
C ARG A 383 19.46 -8.71 -20.53
N MET A 384 19.01 -9.74 -19.84
CA MET A 384 18.25 -10.85 -20.40
C MET A 384 16.75 -10.64 -20.21
N THR A 385 15.95 -11.36 -21.00
CA THR A 385 14.51 -11.44 -20.77
C THR A 385 14.11 -12.87 -20.44
N TYR A 386 13.02 -13.05 -19.66
CA TYR A 386 12.48 -14.38 -19.40
C TYR A 386 12.25 -15.17 -20.68
N LYS A 387 11.74 -14.50 -21.73
CA LYS A 387 11.54 -15.11 -23.05
C LYS A 387 12.84 -15.58 -23.69
N ALA A 388 13.86 -14.72 -23.69
CA ALA A 388 15.17 -15.08 -24.31
C ALA A 388 15.83 -16.23 -23.58
N VAL A 389 15.81 -16.23 -22.22
CA VAL A 389 16.38 -17.34 -21.44
C VAL A 389 15.60 -18.64 -21.69
N ARG A 390 14.27 -18.58 -21.76
CA ARG A 390 13.45 -19.75 -22.14
C ARG A 390 13.79 -20.27 -23.54
N GLN A 391 13.89 -19.37 -24.53
CA GLN A 391 14.26 -19.76 -25.91
C GLN A 391 15.62 -20.45 -25.99
N ILE A 392 16.59 -20.00 -25.17
CA ILE A 392 17.90 -20.64 -25.06
C ILE A 392 17.80 -22.03 -24.42
N LEU A 393 17.13 -22.12 -23.25
CA LEU A 393 17.17 -23.35 -22.43
C LEU A 393 16.15 -24.41 -22.86
N VAL A 394 14.98 -23.99 -23.34
CA VAL A 394 13.86 -24.90 -23.64
C VAL A 394 13.67 -25.08 -25.13
N ASP A 395 13.62 -23.98 -25.89
CA ASP A 395 13.31 -24.02 -27.33
C ASP A 395 14.56 -24.30 -28.19
N GLY A 396 15.76 -24.14 -27.61
CA GLY A 396 17.04 -24.43 -28.29
C GLY A 396 17.34 -23.48 -29.44
N ASP A 397 16.93 -22.22 -29.37
CA ASP A 397 17.13 -21.20 -30.41
C ASP A 397 18.64 -21.05 -30.74
N PRO A 398 19.07 -21.37 -32.00
CA PRO A 398 20.48 -21.39 -32.31
C PRO A 398 21.12 -19.99 -32.37
N ASP A 399 20.36 -18.97 -32.72
CA ASP A 399 20.86 -17.60 -32.84
C ASP A 399 21.07 -16.96 -31.48
N LEU A 400 20.10 -17.11 -30.57
CA LEU A 400 20.24 -16.66 -29.19
C LEU A 400 21.32 -17.44 -28.43
N THR A 401 21.39 -18.76 -28.63
CA THR A 401 22.44 -19.62 -28.05
C THR A 401 23.85 -19.18 -28.52
N ARG A 402 24.01 -18.84 -29.79
CA ARG A 402 25.28 -18.31 -30.31
C ARG A 402 25.59 -16.93 -29.78
N LYS A 403 24.58 -16.05 -29.74
CA LYS A 403 24.73 -14.68 -29.25
C LYS A 403 25.18 -14.61 -27.78
N TYR A 404 24.70 -15.52 -26.96
CA TYR A 404 24.97 -15.57 -25.53
C TYR A 404 25.78 -16.80 -25.10
N ALA A 405 26.61 -17.33 -26.01
CA ALA A 405 27.34 -18.58 -25.83
C ALA A 405 28.12 -18.64 -24.51
N ASP A 406 28.73 -17.53 -24.08
CA ASP A 406 29.51 -17.44 -22.85
C ASP A 406 28.65 -17.57 -21.58
N PHE A 407 27.34 -17.33 -21.68
CA PHE A 407 26.38 -17.37 -20.55
C PHE A 407 25.50 -18.62 -20.56
N VAL A 408 25.42 -19.36 -21.65
CA VAL A 408 24.62 -20.61 -21.75
C VAL A 408 24.94 -21.59 -20.62
N PRO A 409 26.21 -21.85 -20.27
CA PRO A 409 26.52 -22.73 -19.14
C PRO A 409 25.99 -22.21 -17.81
N ALA A 410 26.04 -20.89 -17.58
CA ALA A 410 25.51 -20.29 -16.38
C ALA A 410 23.97 -20.41 -16.29
N PHE A 411 23.26 -20.23 -17.41
CA PHE A 411 21.80 -20.43 -17.47
C PHE A 411 21.41 -21.87 -17.17
N GLN A 412 22.16 -22.85 -17.67
CA GLN A 412 21.92 -24.27 -17.37
C GLN A 412 22.11 -24.57 -15.87
N GLU A 413 23.17 -24.04 -15.26
CA GLU A 413 23.38 -24.19 -13.80
C GLU A 413 22.30 -23.48 -12.98
N MET A 414 21.82 -22.30 -13.40
CA MET A 414 20.69 -21.61 -12.77
C MET A 414 19.41 -22.45 -12.84
N GLU A 415 19.13 -23.08 -13.99
CA GLU A 415 17.98 -23.96 -14.16
C GLU A 415 18.06 -25.20 -13.24
N LEU A 416 19.21 -25.85 -13.18
CA LEU A 416 19.42 -27.02 -12.30
C LEU A 416 19.20 -26.66 -10.83
N LEU A 417 19.75 -25.55 -10.38
CA LEU A 417 19.53 -25.06 -9.01
C LEU A 417 18.07 -24.70 -8.79
N ALA A 418 17.43 -23.98 -9.72
CA ALA A 418 16.02 -23.58 -9.61
C ALA A 418 15.09 -24.81 -9.49
N ARG A 419 15.31 -25.84 -10.29
CA ARG A 419 14.58 -27.12 -10.20
C ARG A 419 14.76 -27.79 -8.82
N SER A 420 15.98 -27.78 -8.30
CA SER A 420 16.29 -28.34 -6.98
C SER A 420 15.59 -27.55 -5.86
N LEU A 421 15.59 -26.22 -5.94
CA LEU A 421 14.89 -25.34 -4.99
C LEU A 421 13.36 -25.52 -5.07
N LEU A 422 12.81 -25.64 -6.28
CA LEU A 422 11.38 -25.91 -6.49
C LEU A 422 10.98 -27.26 -5.86
N ALA A 423 11.75 -28.32 -6.07
CA ALA A 423 11.50 -29.62 -5.47
C ALA A 423 11.47 -29.54 -3.92
N LEU A 424 12.38 -28.77 -3.31
CA LEU A 424 12.38 -28.55 -1.87
C LEU A 424 11.17 -27.72 -1.39
N ARG A 425 10.69 -26.78 -2.19
CA ARG A 425 9.48 -26.00 -1.88
C ARG A 425 8.23 -26.88 -1.91
N VAL A 426 8.08 -27.69 -2.95
CA VAL A 426 6.96 -28.66 -3.08
C VAL A 426 6.98 -29.66 -1.92
N ALA A 427 8.15 -30.20 -1.56
CA ALA A 427 8.28 -31.11 -0.43
C ALA A 427 7.88 -30.48 0.94
N ARG A 428 7.93 -29.16 1.07
CA ARG A 428 7.48 -28.41 2.26
C ARG A 428 5.99 -28.06 2.23
N GLY A 429 5.25 -28.44 1.17
CA GLY A 429 3.82 -28.18 1.04
C GLY A 429 3.50 -26.88 0.26
N SER A 430 4.43 -26.36 -0.55
CA SER A 430 4.11 -25.27 -1.48
C SER A 430 3.08 -25.75 -2.50
N LEU A 431 1.99 -24.99 -2.64
CA LEU A 431 1.01 -25.19 -3.70
C LEU A 431 1.39 -24.33 -4.89
N ASP A 432 1.33 -24.92 -6.08
CA ASP A 432 1.48 -24.22 -7.35
C ASP A 432 0.12 -24.20 -8.04
N PHE A 433 -0.32 -22.99 -8.43
CA PHE A 433 -1.59 -22.80 -9.12
C PHE A 433 -1.30 -22.38 -10.56
N ASP A 434 -1.63 -23.24 -11.51
CA ASP A 434 -1.60 -22.92 -12.93
C ASP A 434 -2.84 -22.07 -13.27
N LEU A 435 -2.76 -20.78 -12.92
CA LEU A 435 -3.81 -19.81 -13.22
C LEU A 435 -3.51 -19.11 -14.54
N PRO A 436 -4.50 -18.94 -15.43
CA PRO A 436 -4.31 -18.20 -16.67
C PRO A 436 -3.96 -16.74 -16.36
N GLU A 437 -2.86 -16.28 -16.93
CA GLU A 437 -2.43 -14.89 -16.84
C GLU A 437 -3.11 -14.06 -17.93
N ILE A 438 -3.82 -13.00 -17.55
CA ILE A 438 -4.52 -12.12 -18.48
C ILE A 438 -3.51 -11.09 -19.00
N ALA A 439 -3.17 -11.14 -20.27
CA ALA A 439 -2.41 -10.11 -20.95
C ALA A 439 -3.35 -8.99 -21.44
N ILE A 440 -3.12 -7.77 -20.96
CA ILE A 440 -3.82 -6.57 -21.45
C ILE A 440 -2.92 -5.94 -22.52
N GLY A 441 -3.31 -6.06 -23.79
CA GLY A 441 -2.65 -5.40 -24.91
C GLY A 441 -3.28 -4.04 -25.24
N GLN A 442 -2.50 -3.13 -25.81
CA GLN A 442 -3.05 -1.95 -26.45
C GLN A 442 -3.85 -2.35 -27.69
N PRO A 443 -5.00 -1.66 -27.99
CA PRO A 443 -5.67 -1.86 -29.28
C PRO A 443 -4.68 -1.56 -30.40
N THR A 444 -4.38 -2.54 -31.23
CA THR A 444 -3.65 -2.29 -32.48
C THR A 444 -4.57 -1.50 -33.42
N GLU A 445 -4.02 -0.52 -34.15
CA GLU A 445 -4.78 0.31 -35.12
C GLU A 445 -5.43 -0.49 -36.27
N ALA A 446 -5.45 -1.81 -36.19
CA ALA A 446 -6.01 -2.71 -37.18
C ALA A 446 -7.05 -3.63 -36.53
N GLY A 447 -8.31 -3.14 -36.45
CA GLY A 447 -9.47 -3.93 -36.03
C GLY A 447 -10.73 -3.12 -36.12
#